data_d74fef617eff37960eb3cd5be6dde95a
#
_entry.id   d74fef617eff37960eb3cd5be6dde95a
#
_cell.length_a   1.000
_cell.length_b   1.000
_cell.length_c   1.000
_cell.angle_alpha   90.00
_cell.angle_beta   90.00
_cell.angle_gamma   90.00
#
_symmetry.space_group_name_H-M   'P 1'
#
loop_
_entity.id
_entity.type
_entity.pdbx_description
1 polymer ?
#
loop_
_entity_poly.entity_id
_entity_poly.type
_entity_poly.pdbx_seq_one_letter_code
_entity_poly.pdbx_strand_id
1 'polypeptide(L)'
;VQAGGGVSPGTPLMTVIPLDHLWIDANFKEVQLHRLRVGQPATIRVDMYGKAVTYRGRVSGFSAGTGSAFSLLPPQNATGNWIKIVQRVPVRIDIDPADLREHPLLIGLSAVVTVDASDASGEGLAQAQRAVPEALVSQAPAVDFAPVEDVIGAVIRDNALPAAGSAAGRP
;
A
#
# COMPACT_ATOMS: atom_id res chain seq x y z
N VAL A 1 -22.12 -0.62 8.42
CA VAL A 1 -22.82 -1.87 8.79
C VAL A 1 -23.86 -1.52 9.81
N GLN A 2 -25.12 -1.91 9.57
CA GLN A 2 -26.22 -1.71 10.53
C GLN A 2 -26.42 -2.97 11.37
N ALA A 3 -26.69 -2.79 12.66
CA ALA A 3 -27.01 -3.93 13.53
C ALA A 3 -28.27 -4.65 13.02
N GLY A 4 -28.24 -5.98 12.93
CA GLY A 4 -29.32 -6.79 12.39
C GLY A 4 -29.27 -7.08 10.89
N GLY A 5 -28.32 -6.49 10.15
CA GLY A 5 -28.09 -6.83 8.74
C GLY A 5 -27.40 -8.18 8.60
N GLY A 6 -27.89 -9.02 7.67
CA GLY A 6 -27.21 -10.27 7.31
C GLY A 6 -25.93 -10.01 6.55
N VAL A 7 -24.84 -10.71 6.91
CA VAL A 7 -23.53 -10.59 6.26
C VAL A 7 -23.09 -11.96 5.76
N SER A 8 -22.70 -12.04 4.49
CA SER A 8 -22.15 -13.27 3.91
C SER A 8 -20.63 -13.36 4.17
N PRO A 9 -20.07 -14.57 4.30
CA PRO A 9 -18.62 -14.73 4.39
C PRO A 9 -17.90 -14.06 3.21
N GLY A 10 -16.84 -13.29 3.51
CA GLY A 10 -16.08 -12.54 2.49
C GLY A 10 -16.61 -11.14 2.18
N THR A 11 -17.74 -10.72 2.75
CA THR A 11 -18.23 -9.33 2.58
C THR A 11 -17.37 -8.35 3.37
N PRO A 12 -16.76 -7.33 2.73
CA PRO A 12 -16.02 -6.30 3.47
C PRO A 12 -16.97 -5.47 4.33
N LEU A 13 -16.70 -5.39 5.63
CA LEU A 13 -17.56 -4.70 6.60
C LEU A 13 -17.11 -3.28 6.90
N MET A 14 -15.80 -3.05 7.00
CA MET A 14 -15.20 -1.75 7.28
C MET A 14 -13.77 -1.68 6.73
N THR A 15 -13.29 -0.47 6.57
CA THR A 15 -11.88 -0.18 6.28
C THR A 15 -11.32 0.64 7.42
N VAL A 16 -10.21 0.19 8.01
CA VAL A 16 -9.46 0.93 9.03
C VAL A 16 -8.22 1.51 8.35
N ILE A 17 -8.03 2.82 8.48
CA ILE A 17 -6.94 3.54 7.84
C ILE A 17 -6.15 4.26 8.93
N PRO A 18 -4.82 4.01 9.05
CA PRO A 18 -3.96 4.77 9.94
C PRO A 18 -3.76 6.19 9.40
N LEU A 19 -4.14 7.21 10.15
CA LEU A 19 -4.01 8.63 9.76
C LEU A 19 -2.71 9.27 10.26
N ASP A 20 -1.90 8.54 10.98
CA ASP A 20 -0.60 8.96 11.50
C ASP A 20 0.55 8.79 10.49
N HIS A 21 0.32 8.01 9.42
CA HIS A 21 1.26 7.75 8.33
C HIS A 21 0.60 7.97 6.98
N LEU A 22 0.53 9.23 6.56
CA LEU A 22 -0.06 9.60 5.28
C LEU A 22 1.04 9.93 4.26
N TRP A 23 0.71 9.67 3.00
CA TRP A 23 1.52 10.06 1.86
C TRP A 23 0.66 10.74 0.79
N ILE A 24 1.33 11.39 -0.14
CA ILE A 24 0.70 12.02 -1.30
C ILE A 24 1.31 11.43 -2.58
N ASP A 25 0.45 11.03 -3.49
CA ASP A 25 0.86 10.67 -4.85
C ASP A 25 0.80 11.93 -5.74
N ALA A 26 1.94 12.62 -5.82
CA ALA A 26 2.06 13.87 -6.58
C ALA A 26 2.33 13.57 -8.06
N ASN A 27 1.45 14.04 -8.94
CA ASN A 27 1.52 13.79 -10.38
C ASN A 27 2.46 14.77 -11.09
N PHE A 28 3.73 14.41 -11.23
CA PHE A 28 4.73 15.19 -11.96
C PHE A 28 4.70 14.91 -13.46
N LYS A 29 4.98 15.94 -14.27
CA LYS A 29 5.18 15.76 -15.71
C LYS A 29 6.48 14.97 -15.94
N GLU A 30 6.49 14.14 -16.99
CA GLU A 30 7.66 13.34 -17.38
C GLU A 30 8.95 14.19 -17.47
N VAL A 31 8.85 15.40 -18.03
CA VAL A 31 9.98 16.33 -18.17
C VAL A 31 10.55 16.83 -16.83
N GLN A 32 9.84 16.67 -15.73
CA GLN A 32 10.31 17.10 -14.39
C GLN A 32 11.07 15.99 -13.68
N LEU A 33 10.83 14.72 -14.05
CA LEU A 33 11.36 13.55 -13.35
C LEU A 33 12.89 13.45 -13.37
N HIS A 34 13.55 14.02 -14.40
CA HIS A 34 15.01 13.97 -14.52
C HIS A 34 15.73 14.66 -13.35
N ARG A 35 15.08 15.61 -12.66
CA ARG A 35 15.59 16.34 -11.50
C ARG A 35 15.19 15.72 -10.17
N LEU A 36 14.19 14.85 -10.15
CA LEU A 36 13.70 14.26 -8.91
C LEU A 36 14.59 13.12 -8.43
N ARG A 37 14.82 13.11 -7.12
CA ARG A 37 15.60 12.08 -6.42
C ARG A 37 14.85 11.65 -5.17
N VAL A 38 15.03 10.38 -4.78
CA VAL A 38 14.53 9.88 -3.50
C VAL A 38 15.26 10.62 -2.37
N GLY A 39 14.52 10.98 -1.32
CA GLY A 39 15.02 11.72 -0.17
C GLY A 39 14.94 13.24 -0.27
N GLN A 40 14.68 13.82 -1.45
CA GLN A 40 14.53 15.27 -1.60
C GLN A 40 13.42 15.82 -0.72
N PRO A 41 13.63 16.99 -0.09
CA PRO A 41 12.63 17.64 0.73
C PRO A 41 11.48 18.19 -0.14
N ALA A 42 10.28 18.07 0.37
CA ALA A 42 9.07 18.56 -0.27
C ALA A 42 8.27 19.44 0.70
N THR A 43 7.67 20.47 0.14
CA THR A 43 6.73 21.36 0.81
C THR A 43 5.34 21.07 0.27
N ILE A 44 4.39 20.83 1.17
CA ILE A 44 3.03 20.40 0.83
C ILE A 44 2.04 21.40 1.40
N ARG A 45 1.08 21.81 0.59
CA ARG A 45 -0.03 22.69 0.98
C ARG A 45 -1.32 22.03 0.58
N VAL A 46 -2.22 21.88 1.53
CA VAL A 46 -3.53 21.25 1.34
C VAL A 46 -4.60 22.32 1.31
N ASP A 47 -5.52 22.23 0.38
CA ASP A 47 -6.57 23.24 0.20
C ASP A 47 -7.46 23.41 1.44
N MET A 48 -7.64 22.34 2.23
CA MET A 48 -8.40 22.35 3.47
C MET A 48 -7.92 23.41 4.46
N TYR A 49 -6.61 23.64 4.56
CA TYR A 49 -6.00 24.64 5.46
C TYR A 49 -5.51 25.89 4.71
N GLY A 50 -5.69 25.95 3.40
CA GLY A 50 -5.30 27.07 2.56
C GLY A 50 -3.80 27.38 2.64
N LYS A 51 -3.46 28.67 2.83
CA LYS A 51 -2.05 29.12 2.93
C LYS A 51 -1.49 29.11 4.36
N ALA A 52 -2.33 28.86 5.34
CA ALA A 52 -1.95 29.00 6.75
C ALA A 52 -1.07 27.85 7.23
N VAL A 53 -1.27 26.63 6.67
CA VAL A 53 -0.54 25.41 7.07
C VAL A 53 0.29 24.89 5.92
N THR A 54 1.53 24.55 6.24
CA THR A 54 2.46 23.94 5.30
C THR A 54 3.05 22.70 5.96
N TYR A 55 2.94 21.57 5.29
CA TYR A 55 3.50 20.31 5.74
C TYR A 55 4.85 20.07 5.10
N ARG A 56 5.73 19.47 5.86
CA ARG A 56 7.01 18.96 5.37
C ARG A 56 6.86 17.54 4.89
N GLY A 57 7.55 17.18 3.85
CA GLY A 57 7.58 15.83 3.34
C GLY A 57 8.90 15.49 2.68
N ARG A 58 9.04 14.25 2.26
CA ARG A 58 10.18 13.75 1.49
C ARG A 58 9.73 12.85 0.37
N VAL A 59 10.42 12.94 -0.75
CA VAL A 59 10.24 12.00 -1.85
C VAL A 59 10.67 10.61 -1.38
N SER A 60 9.73 9.67 -1.30
CA SER A 60 9.98 8.29 -0.86
C SER A 60 10.07 7.29 -2.00
N GLY A 61 9.46 7.59 -3.15
CA GLY A 61 9.52 6.68 -4.27
C GLY A 61 8.82 7.19 -5.52
N PHE A 62 8.94 6.40 -6.57
CA PHE A 62 8.33 6.66 -7.87
C PHE A 62 7.41 5.49 -8.26
N SER A 63 6.26 5.79 -8.86
CA SER A 63 5.43 4.76 -9.45
C SER A 63 6.14 4.09 -10.63
N ALA A 64 5.91 2.80 -10.83
CA ALA A 64 6.48 2.02 -11.92
C ALA A 64 5.98 2.43 -13.32
N GLY A 65 4.96 3.28 -13.40
CA GLY A 65 4.41 3.73 -14.67
C GLY A 65 3.54 4.98 -14.56
N THR A 66 3.11 5.47 -15.70
CA THR A 66 2.20 6.62 -15.80
C THR A 66 0.78 6.23 -15.40
N GLY A 67 -0.02 7.18 -14.95
CA GLY A 67 -1.43 6.93 -14.63
C GLY A 67 -2.25 6.38 -15.82
N SER A 68 -1.89 6.73 -17.04
CA SER A 68 -2.53 6.20 -18.26
C SER A 68 -2.15 4.74 -18.55
N ALA A 69 -0.96 4.26 -18.12
CA ALA A 69 -0.55 2.87 -18.30
C ALA A 69 -1.34 1.91 -17.42
N PHE A 70 -1.85 2.39 -16.27
CA PHE A 70 -2.66 1.61 -15.33
C PHE A 70 -4.17 1.85 -15.51
N SER A 71 -4.58 2.61 -16.51
CA SER A 71 -5.99 2.85 -16.81
C SER A 71 -6.63 1.61 -17.44
N LEU A 72 -7.83 1.26 -16.98
CA LEU A 72 -8.64 0.16 -17.54
C LEU A 72 -8.96 0.38 -19.04
N LEU A 73 -9.04 1.63 -19.47
CA LEU A 73 -9.27 2.03 -20.87
C LEU A 73 -8.20 3.04 -21.28
N PRO A 74 -7.06 2.60 -21.83
CA PRO A 74 -6.06 3.52 -22.35
C PRO A 74 -6.68 4.37 -23.47
N PRO A 75 -6.38 5.67 -23.57
CA PRO A 75 -6.89 6.52 -24.63
C PRO A 75 -6.34 6.01 -25.97
N GLN A 76 -7.22 5.45 -26.79
CA GLN A 76 -6.88 5.03 -28.14
C GLN A 76 -7.21 6.16 -29.13
N ASN A 77 -6.20 6.63 -29.84
CA ASN A 77 -6.41 7.55 -30.96
C ASN A 77 -6.91 6.76 -32.19
N ALA A 78 -8.23 6.67 -32.35
CA ALA A 78 -8.86 5.98 -33.48
C ALA A 78 -8.66 6.68 -34.84
N THR A 79 -8.13 7.90 -34.87
CA THR A 79 -8.06 8.75 -36.08
C THR A 79 -6.69 8.82 -36.78
N GLY A 80 -5.72 7.99 -36.34
CA GLY A 80 -4.44 7.86 -37.06
C GLY A 80 -3.44 9.02 -36.93
N ASN A 81 -3.80 10.14 -36.30
CA ASN A 81 -2.88 11.24 -36.03
C ASN A 81 -2.19 11.00 -34.67
N TRP A 82 -0.87 10.76 -34.74
CA TRP A 82 -0.08 10.63 -33.48
C TRP A 82 0.14 12.02 -32.87
N ILE A 83 -0.43 12.23 -31.68
CA ILE A 83 -0.23 13.44 -30.88
C ILE A 83 0.58 13.06 -29.63
N LYS A 84 1.74 13.69 -29.44
CA LYS A 84 2.52 13.53 -28.21
C LYS A 84 1.81 14.19 -27.04
N ILE A 85 1.21 13.37 -26.16
CA ILE A 85 0.61 13.84 -24.91
C ILE A 85 1.65 13.68 -23.80
N VAL A 86 1.95 14.77 -23.08
CA VAL A 86 2.86 14.72 -21.92
C VAL A 86 2.21 13.91 -20.82
N GLN A 87 2.83 12.79 -20.50
CA GLN A 87 2.38 11.89 -19.44
C GLN A 87 2.74 12.42 -18.05
N ARG A 88 1.96 11.99 -17.03
CA ARG A 88 2.24 12.28 -15.64
C ARG A 88 2.57 10.99 -14.93
N VAL A 89 3.60 11.05 -14.07
CA VAL A 89 4.03 9.92 -13.24
C VAL A 89 3.75 10.27 -11.79
N PRO A 90 3.04 9.42 -11.05
CA PRO A 90 2.87 9.58 -9.62
C PRO A 90 4.21 9.42 -8.90
N VAL A 91 4.52 10.37 -8.06
CA VAL A 91 5.68 10.34 -7.16
C VAL A 91 5.17 10.34 -5.74
N ARG A 92 5.57 9.35 -4.97
CA ARG A 92 5.17 9.20 -3.58
C ARG A 92 5.98 10.13 -2.69
N ILE A 93 5.28 10.90 -1.89
CA ILE A 93 5.85 11.84 -0.93
C ILE A 93 5.26 11.54 0.43
N ASP A 94 6.11 11.10 1.35
CA ASP A 94 5.71 10.84 2.72
C ASP A 94 5.67 12.15 3.49
N ILE A 95 4.63 12.35 4.28
CA ILE A 95 4.41 13.54 5.10
C ILE A 95 5.06 13.32 6.47
N ASP A 96 5.65 14.37 7.03
CA ASP A 96 6.20 14.32 8.39
C ASP A 96 5.09 14.03 9.41
N PRO A 97 5.19 12.93 10.19
CA PRO A 97 4.18 12.59 11.18
C PRO A 97 3.97 13.66 12.28
N ALA A 98 4.97 14.53 12.51
CA ALA A 98 4.84 15.61 13.49
C ALA A 98 3.83 16.66 13.01
N ASP A 99 3.89 17.02 11.73
CA ASP A 99 2.96 17.99 11.12
C ASP A 99 1.54 17.43 11.06
N LEU A 100 1.38 16.09 10.85
CA LEU A 100 0.06 15.43 10.86
C LEU A 100 -0.60 15.41 12.25
N ARG A 101 0.20 15.35 13.31
CA ARG A 101 -0.33 15.40 14.69
C ARG A 101 -0.82 16.79 15.05
N GLU A 102 -0.16 17.84 14.57
CA GLU A 102 -0.54 19.23 14.80
C GLU A 102 -1.75 19.61 13.95
N HIS A 103 -1.77 19.17 12.70
CA HIS A 103 -2.82 19.47 11.73
C HIS A 103 -3.28 18.17 11.04
N PRO A 104 -4.27 17.46 11.58
CA PRO A 104 -4.75 16.20 11.01
C PRO A 104 -5.31 16.35 9.60
N LEU A 105 -4.99 15.40 8.71
CA LEU A 105 -5.50 15.36 7.35
C LEU A 105 -6.48 14.21 7.16
N LEU A 106 -7.37 14.38 6.20
CA LEU A 106 -8.25 13.34 5.69
C LEU A 106 -7.69 12.79 4.38
N ILE A 107 -8.06 11.56 4.04
CA ILE A 107 -7.73 10.97 2.74
C ILE A 107 -8.59 11.58 1.63
N GLY A 108 -8.03 11.63 0.41
CA GLY A 108 -8.73 12.11 -0.78
C GLY A 108 -8.75 13.65 -0.93
N LEU A 109 -7.99 14.38 -0.11
CA LEU A 109 -7.86 15.83 -0.24
C LEU A 109 -6.92 16.19 -1.39
N SER A 110 -7.19 17.37 -1.99
CA SER A 110 -6.31 17.98 -2.98
C SER A 110 -5.15 18.70 -2.30
N ALA A 111 -3.96 18.55 -2.89
CA ALA A 111 -2.75 19.17 -2.39
C ALA A 111 -1.87 19.71 -3.51
N VAL A 112 -1.11 20.75 -3.22
CA VAL A 112 -0.04 21.28 -4.04
C VAL A 112 1.29 20.91 -3.39
N VAL A 113 2.14 20.23 -4.17
CA VAL A 113 3.46 19.78 -3.73
C VAL A 113 4.54 20.52 -4.50
N THR A 114 5.52 21.03 -3.76
CA THR A 114 6.74 21.64 -4.31
C THR A 114 7.94 20.87 -3.77
N VAL A 115 8.72 20.28 -4.66
CA VAL A 115 9.95 19.55 -4.30
C VAL A 115 11.15 20.45 -4.55
N ASP A 116 12.04 20.53 -3.58
CA ASP A 116 13.33 21.18 -3.76
C ASP A 116 14.29 20.21 -4.44
N ALA A 117 14.58 20.49 -5.70
CA ALA A 117 15.44 19.67 -6.56
C ALA A 117 16.89 20.21 -6.64
N SER A 118 17.33 21.02 -5.69
CA SER A 118 18.69 21.57 -5.64
C SER A 118 19.73 20.49 -5.32
N ASP A 119 19.36 19.51 -4.48
CA ASP A 119 20.20 18.35 -4.18
C ASP A 119 19.93 17.21 -5.17
N ALA A 120 20.94 16.84 -5.94
CA ALA A 120 20.90 15.77 -6.91
C ALA A 120 21.61 14.47 -6.45
N SER A 121 22.02 14.38 -5.18
CA SER A 121 22.82 13.26 -4.64
C SER A 121 22.02 11.97 -4.42
N GLY A 122 20.68 12.05 -4.31
CA GLY A 122 19.80 10.88 -4.10
C GLY A 122 19.64 10.00 -5.33
N GLU A 123 19.02 8.82 -5.13
CA GLU A 123 18.71 7.90 -6.21
C GLU A 123 17.66 8.46 -7.16
N GLY A 124 17.97 8.43 -8.46
CA GLY A 124 17.02 8.80 -9.50
C GLY A 124 16.05 7.68 -9.81
N LEU A 125 15.03 8.00 -10.62
CA LEU A 125 13.97 7.07 -11.03
C LEU A 125 14.50 5.70 -11.49
N ALA A 126 15.53 5.67 -12.34
CA ALA A 126 16.07 4.44 -12.90
C ALA A 126 16.80 3.55 -11.87
N GLN A 127 17.32 4.13 -10.81
CA GLN A 127 17.99 3.43 -9.72
C GLN A 127 16.98 2.94 -8.68
N ALA A 128 16.03 3.80 -8.31
CA ALA A 128 14.98 3.46 -7.38
C ALA A 128 14.09 2.29 -7.84
N GLN A 129 13.89 2.15 -9.15
CA GLN A 129 13.16 0.99 -9.71
C GLN A 129 13.93 -0.33 -9.64
N ARG A 130 15.26 -0.31 -9.52
CA ARG A 130 16.09 -1.52 -9.40
C ARG A 130 16.21 -2.01 -7.95
N ALA A 131 16.07 -1.10 -7.00
CA ALA A 131 16.02 -1.44 -5.59
C ALA A 131 14.64 -2.00 -5.24
N VAL A 132 14.41 -3.29 -5.51
CA VAL A 132 13.30 -4.01 -4.92
C VAL A 132 13.61 -4.13 -3.43
N PRO A 133 12.84 -3.48 -2.52
CA PRO A 133 13.09 -3.64 -1.10
C PRO A 133 12.88 -5.11 -0.74
N GLU A 134 13.90 -5.74 -0.19
CA GLU A 134 13.83 -7.10 0.37
C GLU A 134 12.77 -7.22 1.48
N ALA A 135 12.26 -6.08 1.93
CA ALA A 135 11.29 -5.93 3.02
C ALA A 135 9.82 -6.17 2.64
N LEU A 136 9.50 -6.53 1.40
CA LEU A 136 8.14 -6.95 1.02
C LEU A 136 7.90 -8.46 1.22
N VAL A 137 8.78 -9.15 1.91
CA VAL A 137 8.43 -10.45 2.47
C VAL A 137 7.42 -10.17 3.59
N SER A 138 6.14 -10.28 3.24
CA SER A 138 5.08 -10.32 4.23
C SER A 138 5.43 -11.44 5.20
N GLN A 139 5.88 -11.08 6.39
CA GLN A 139 5.91 -12.02 7.50
C GLN A 139 4.44 -12.22 7.89
N ALA A 140 3.78 -13.14 7.16
CA ALA A 140 2.53 -13.66 7.66
C ALA A 140 2.82 -14.15 9.09
N PRO A 141 2.06 -13.71 10.11
CA PRO A 141 2.26 -14.21 11.45
C PRO A 141 2.22 -15.74 11.39
N ALA A 142 3.26 -16.39 11.90
CA ALA A 142 3.29 -17.83 11.97
C ALA A 142 2.05 -18.25 12.77
N VAL A 143 1.10 -18.89 12.09
CA VAL A 143 -0.09 -19.41 12.77
C VAL A 143 0.40 -20.60 13.57
N ASP A 144 0.35 -20.49 14.89
CA ASP A 144 0.63 -21.62 15.77
C ASP A 144 -0.55 -22.59 15.71
N PHE A 145 -0.33 -23.71 15.05
CA PHE A 145 -1.33 -24.79 14.94
C PHE A 145 -1.29 -25.79 16.11
N ALA A 146 -0.31 -25.69 17.03
CA ALA A 146 -0.16 -26.61 18.15
C ALA A 146 -1.46 -26.78 18.98
N PRO A 147 -2.20 -25.70 19.32
CA PRO A 147 -3.46 -25.86 20.04
C PRO A 147 -4.52 -26.61 19.25
N VAL A 148 -4.50 -26.53 17.93
CA VAL A 148 -5.45 -27.21 17.05
C VAL A 148 -5.11 -28.69 16.93
N GLU A 149 -3.82 -29.02 16.83
CA GLU A 149 -3.34 -30.42 16.80
C GLU A 149 -3.64 -31.15 18.10
N ASP A 150 -3.53 -30.49 19.25
CA ASP A 150 -3.89 -31.05 20.55
C ASP A 150 -5.39 -31.41 20.61
N VAL A 151 -6.26 -30.52 20.14
CA VAL A 151 -7.72 -30.78 20.07
C VAL A 151 -8.03 -31.93 19.11
N ILE A 152 -7.41 -31.96 17.93
CA ILE A 152 -7.57 -33.06 16.95
C ILE A 152 -7.13 -34.39 17.58
N GLY A 153 -5.98 -34.39 18.24
CA GLY A 153 -5.45 -35.58 18.91
C GLY A 153 -6.36 -36.09 20.04
N ALA A 154 -6.98 -35.18 20.81
CA ALA A 154 -7.97 -35.53 21.84
C ALA A 154 -9.22 -36.17 21.20
N VAL A 155 -9.77 -35.52 20.19
CA VAL A 155 -10.98 -36.03 19.48
C VAL A 155 -10.74 -37.41 18.87
N ILE A 156 -9.57 -37.63 18.25
CA ILE A 156 -9.21 -38.92 17.69
C ILE A 156 -9.13 -40.00 18.77
N ARG A 157 -8.50 -39.71 19.91
CA ARG A 157 -8.40 -40.67 21.03
C ARG A 157 -9.74 -41.01 21.61
N ASP A 158 -10.61 -40.04 21.80
CA ASP A 158 -11.91 -40.21 22.42
C ASP A 158 -12.90 -40.99 21.52
N ASN A 159 -12.70 -40.96 20.20
CA ASN A 159 -13.53 -41.62 19.21
C ASN A 159 -12.86 -42.84 18.55
N ALA A 160 -11.66 -43.22 18.97
CA ALA A 160 -11.01 -44.41 18.46
C ALA A 160 -11.78 -45.66 18.93
N LEU A 161 -12.20 -46.49 17.97
CA LEU A 161 -12.80 -47.79 18.28
C LEU A 161 -11.78 -48.63 19.06
N PRO A 162 -12.21 -49.34 20.13
CA PRO A 162 -11.33 -50.29 20.83
C PRO A 162 -10.75 -51.28 19.82
N ALA A 163 -9.44 -51.44 19.82
CA ALA A 163 -8.77 -52.40 18.95
C ALA A 163 -9.46 -53.77 19.11
N ALA A 164 -9.99 -54.31 18.01
CA ALA A 164 -10.62 -55.62 18.00
C ALA A 164 -9.64 -56.64 18.60
N GLY A 165 -10.01 -57.14 19.79
CA GLY A 165 -9.15 -58.06 20.53
C GLY A 165 -8.80 -59.25 19.64
N SER A 166 -7.53 -59.51 19.49
CA SER A 166 -6.97 -60.73 18.96
C SER A 166 -7.66 -61.93 19.62
N ALA A 167 -8.60 -62.57 18.94
CA ALA A 167 -9.11 -63.88 19.32
C ALA A 167 -7.95 -64.88 19.25
N ALA A 168 -7.20 -64.96 20.36
CA ALA A 168 -6.21 -66.00 20.51
C ALA A 168 -6.94 -67.33 20.69
N GLY A 169 -6.48 -68.29 19.97
CA GLY A 169 -6.92 -69.63 19.75
C GLY A 169 -7.48 -70.41 20.94
N ARG A 170 -8.27 -71.35 20.60
CA ARG A 170 -8.61 -72.50 21.41
C ARG A 170 -7.96 -73.75 20.85
N PRO A 171 -7.57 -74.67 21.76
CA PRO A 171 -6.82 -75.88 21.43
C PRO A 171 -7.67 -76.89 20.63
#